data_cd477eb844ba3b1b4c6ebd7c9be3188f
#
_entry.id   cd477eb844ba3b1b4c6ebd7c9be3188f
#
_cell.length_a   1.000
_cell.length_b   1.000
_cell.length_c   1.000
_cell.angle_alpha   90.00
_cell.angle_beta   90.00
_cell.angle_gamma   90.00
#
_symmetry.space_group_name_H-M   'P 1'
#
loop_
_entity.id
_entity.type
_entity.pdbx_description
1 polymer ?
#
loop_
_entity_poly.entity_id
_entity_poly.type
_entity_poly.pdbx_seq_one_letter_code
_entity_poly.pdbx_strand_id
1 'polypeptide(L)'
;MSKLLIILALVFLLPSVAPAVNFYDGARTQGLYLLSYTSFYDADTFADGKGNAGLKGYGYSKLEELLRVCYYKGDLVLTGFAPFGRVRSGRYQVSSSGVGDINLGAGCFLPIRKADVLPMLFVEFPTGAYDSAKAVNYGSHQYDIKPAVFLFKQMGAWSVDAAAKYFFRTENPGTRIAPGNELHLQGLLGYRLSKGCKVGPSLSWMRSAAQEDRGVRVSGSAREMFSAGADLYVRLPFAAVTFTYLRDIKSRNTTRGDFFQIKTCTRF
;
A
#
# COMPACT_ATOMS: atom_id res chain seq x y z
N MET A 1 -18.88 -5.79 29.04
CA MET A 1 -17.73 -5.66 28.12
C MET A 1 -17.54 -4.18 27.89
N SER A 2 -16.42 -3.62 28.37
CA SER A 2 -16.25 -2.19 28.48
C SER A 2 -16.07 -1.53 27.11
N LYS A 3 -16.54 -0.27 26.99
CA LYS A 3 -16.32 0.61 25.81
C LYS A 3 -14.85 0.69 25.39
N LEU A 4 -13.93 0.38 26.30
CA LEU A 4 -12.49 0.31 26.08
C LEU A 4 -12.07 -0.83 25.13
N LEU A 5 -12.71 -2.01 25.20
CA LEU A 5 -12.43 -3.15 24.28
C LEU A 5 -12.93 -2.86 22.86
N ILE A 6 -14.05 -2.14 22.70
CA ILE A 6 -14.55 -1.73 21.38
C ILE A 6 -13.62 -0.64 20.79
N ILE A 7 -13.08 0.25 21.61
CA ILE A 7 -12.12 1.26 21.20
C ILE A 7 -10.80 0.61 20.78
N LEU A 8 -10.27 -0.36 21.53
CA LEU A 8 -9.06 -1.10 21.12
C LEU A 8 -9.26 -1.85 19.80
N ALA A 9 -10.40 -2.51 19.58
CA ALA A 9 -10.69 -3.22 18.34
C ALA A 9 -10.78 -2.30 17.11
N LEU A 10 -11.25 -1.07 17.27
CA LEU A 10 -11.35 -0.07 16.19
C LEU A 10 -10.00 0.56 15.82
N VAL A 11 -9.05 0.57 16.74
CA VAL A 11 -7.75 1.24 16.58
C VAL A 11 -6.81 0.49 15.64
N PHE A 12 -6.89 -0.84 15.61
CA PHE A 12 -6.11 -1.68 14.69
C PHE A 12 -6.69 -1.79 13.27
N LEU A 13 -7.78 -1.07 12.99
CA LEU A 13 -8.43 -1.02 11.69
C LEU A 13 -7.85 0.06 10.76
N LEU A 14 -6.61 0.53 11.03
CA LEU A 14 -5.98 1.50 10.15
C LEU A 14 -5.69 0.85 8.79
N PRO A 15 -6.11 1.47 7.69
CA PRO A 15 -5.82 0.93 6.37
C PRO A 15 -4.31 0.91 6.16
N SER A 16 -3.77 -0.24 5.80
CA SER A 16 -2.49 -0.26 5.15
C SER A 16 -2.71 0.39 3.77
N VAL A 17 -2.37 1.66 3.64
CA VAL A 17 -2.35 2.30 2.33
C VAL A 17 -1.18 1.68 1.58
N ALA A 18 -1.42 0.55 0.91
CA ALA A 18 -0.40 -0.02 0.05
C ALA A 18 -0.16 0.96 -1.11
N PRO A 19 1.10 1.26 -1.44
CA PRO A 19 1.40 2.08 -2.59
C PRO A 19 0.65 1.56 -3.82
N ALA A 20 0.01 2.45 -4.57
CA ALA A 20 -0.67 2.11 -5.81
C ALA A 20 0.33 1.48 -6.80
N VAL A 21 -0.16 0.60 -7.70
CA VAL A 21 0.67 0.22 -8.84
C VAL A 21 0.83 1.45 -9.73
N ASN A 22 2.07 1.76 -10.08
CA ASN A 22 2.40 2.89 -10.94
C ASN A 22 2.93 2.40 -12.28
N PHE A 23 3.09 3.33 -13.23
CA PHE A 23 3.71 3.05 -14.53
C PHE A 23 5.05 2.33 -14.37
N TYR A 24 5.22 1.25 -15.10
CA TYR A 24 6.43 0.41 -15.17
C TYR A 24 6.81 -0.35 -13.90
N ASP A 25 5.93 -0.51 -12.90
CA ASP A 25 6.26 -1.26 -11.69
C ASP A 25 6.55 -2.74 -11.95
N GLY A 26 5.92 -3.32 -12.98
CA GLY A 26 6.16 -4.70 -13.41
C GLY A 26 7.04 -4.81 -14.66
N ALA A 27 7.59 -3.71 -15.19
CA ALA A 27 8.36 -3.71 -16.41
C ALA A 27 9.77 -4.28 -16.21
N ARG A 28 10.21 -5.13 -17.16
CA ARG A 28 11.57 -5.68 -17.18
C ARG A 28 12.59 -4.56 -17.44
N THR A 29 13.62 -4.52 -16.62
CA THR A 29 14.73 -3.57 -16.73
C THR A 29 16.02 -4.16 -16.19
N GLN A 30 17.15 -3.40 -16.24
CA GLN A 30 18.45 -3.82 -15.73
C GLN A 30 19.11 -2.67 -14.96
N GLY A 31 19.88 -3.03 -13.93
CA GLY A 31 20.69 -2.09 -13.16
C GLY A 31 20.13 -1.80 -11.78
N LEU A 32 20.71 -0.79 -11.14
CA LEU A 32 20.34 -0.32 -9.82
C LEU A 32 19.41 0.88 -9.93
N TYR A 33 18.33 0.88 -9.16
CA TYR A 33 17.35 1.96 -9.12
C TYR A 33 17.12 2.42 -7.67
N LEU A 34 17.04 3.72 -7.50
CA LEU A 34 16.53 4.36 -6.30
C LEU A 34 15.15 4.95 -6.60
N LEU A 35 14.17 4.58 -5.80
CA LEU A 35 12.81 5.09 -5.88
C LEU A 35 12.46 5.77 -4.55
N SER A 36 11.75 6.89 -4.65
CA SER A 36 11.13 7.58 -3.53
C SER A 36 9.64 7.69 -3.80
N TYR A 37 8.83 7.45 -2.77
CA TYR A 37 7.38 7.58 -2.83
C TYR A 37 6.94 8.49 -1.69
N THR A 38 6.65 9.74 -2.02
CA THR A 38 6.02 10.67 -1.08
C THR A 38 4.52 10.54 -1.22
N SER A 39 3.84 10.08 -0.19
CA SER A 39 2.39 9.86 -0.22
C SER A 39 1.68 10.58 0.93
N PHE A 40 0.48 11.05 0.63
CA PHE A 40 -0.42 11.66 1.58
C PHE A 40 -1.81 11.03 1.42
N TYR A 41 -2.35 10.57 2.53
CA TYR A 41 -3.73 10.08 2.62
C TYR A 41 -4.48 10.89 3.66
N ASP A 42 -5.67 11.35 3.30
CA ASP A 42 -6.55 12.11 4.20
C ASP A 42 -7.98 11.57 4.15
N ALA A 43 -8.58 11.34 5.31
CA ALA A 43 -9.92 10.79 5.42
C ALA A 43 -10.67 11.35 6.62
N ASP A 44 -11.76 12.03 6.35
CA ASP A 44 -12.65 12.57 7.39
C ASP A 44 -13.81 11.62 7.75
N THR A 45 -13.95 10.52 7.02
CA THR A 45 -15.05 9.57 7.20
C THR A 45 -14.50 8.17 7.49
N PHE A 46 -15.13 7.46 8.43
CA PHE A 46 -14.97 6.03 8.63
C PHE A 46 -16.27 5.32 8.24
N ALA A 47 -16.19 4.37 7.32
CA ALA A 47 -17.32 3.58 6.87
C ALA A 47 -17.59 2.39 7.81
N ASP A 48 -18.84 2.14 8.13
CA ASP A 48 -19.26 1.00 8.94
C ASP A 48 -19.17 -0.36 8.18
N GLY A 49 -19.52 -1.46 8.83
CA GLY A 49 -19.52 -2.80 8.23
C GLY A 49 -20.52 -3.01 7.09
N LYS A 50 -21.44 -2.08 6.89
CA LYS A 50 -22.40 -2.07 5.76
C LYS A 50 -21.94 -1.15 4.63
N GLY A 51 -20.88 -0.36 4.85
CA GLY A 51 -20.34 0.61 3.90
C GLY A 51 -21.02 1.98 3.94
N ASN A 52 -21.85 2.24 4.96
CA ASN A 52 -22.40 3.57 5.17
C ASN A 52 -21.33 4.49 5.74
N ALA A 53 -21.49 5.80 5.55
CA ALA A 53 -20.66 6.81 6.23
C ALA A 53 -21.02 6.83 7.73
N GLY A 54 -20.43 5.92 8.50
CA GLY A 54 -20.80 5.70 9.90
C GLY A 54 -20.34 6.81 10.83
N LEU A 55 -19.13 7.32 10.64
CA LEU A 55 -18.52 8.37 11.48
C LEU A 55 -17.93 9.46 10.60
N LYS A 56 -18.49 10.66 10.67
CA LYS A 56 -17.91 11.91 10.12
C LYS A 56 -16.98 12.57 11.15
N GLY A 57 -16.05 13.40 10.70
CA GLY A 57 -15.08 14.06 11.59
C GLY A 57 -14.05 13.06 12.15
N TYR A 58 -13.75 11.99 11.41
CA TYR A 58 -12.79 10.98 11.84
C TYR A 58 -11.36 11.53 11.89
N GLY A 59 -11.02 12.41 10.93
CA GLY A 59 -9.78 13.17 10.93
C GLY A 59 -8.53 12.28 10.87
N TYR A 60 -8.53 11.25 10.03
CA TYR A 60 -7.35 10.40 9.82
C TYR A 60 -6.48 10.95 8.71
N SER A 61 -5.19 11.12 8.98
CA SER A 61 -4.22 11.48 7.95
C SER A 61 -2.91 10.70 8.10
N LYS A 62 -2.29 10.36 6.97
CA LYS A 62 -0.97 9.71 6.91
C LYS A 62 -0.12 10.43 5.87
N LEU A 63 1.03 10.93 6.30
CA LEU A 63 2.11 11.40 5.44
C LEU A 63 3.24 10.37 5.51
N GLU A 64 3.66 9.88 4.38
CA GLU A 64 4.69 8.84 4.29
C GLU A 64 5.67 9.14 3.18
N GLU A 65 6.94 9.00 3.48
CA GLU A 65 8.03 8.87 2.53
C GLU A 65 8.54 7.43 2.58
N LEU A 66 8.58 6.74 1.44
CA LEU A 66 9.12 5.40 1.32
C LEU A 66 10.32 5.42 0.37
N LEU A 67 11.49 5.13 0.90
CA LEU A 67 12.70 4.95 0.10
C LEU A 67 12.86 3.47 -0.26
N ARG A 68 13.06 3.21 -1.55
CA ARG A 68 13.17 1.87 -2.10
C ARG A 68 14.39 1.75 -3.01
N VAL A 69 15.20 0.72 -2.78
CA VAL A 69 16.28 0.31 -3.69
C VAL A 69 15.84 -0.95 -4.42
N CYS A 70 16.02 -0.96 -5.75
CA CYS A 70 15.76 -2.12 -6.59
C CYS A 70 16.99 -2.46 -7.43
N TYR A 71 17.38 -3.72 -7.43
CA TYR A 71 18.46 -4.24 -8.25
C TYR A 71 17.93 -5.30 -9.21
N TYR A 72 18.16 -5.08 -10.51
CA TYR A 72 17.73 -5.96 -11.59
C TYR A 72 18.95 -6.53 -12.30
N LYS A 73 19.07 -7.88 -12.35
CA LYS A 73 20.14 -8.59 -13.06
C LYS A 73 19.59 -9.82 -13.78
N GLY A 74 19.59 -9.79 -15.11
CA GLY A 74 18.91 -10.81 -15.90
C GLY A 74 17.41 -10.80 -15.59
N ASP A 75 16.90 -11.92 -15.13
CA ASP A 75 15.50 -12.06 -14.71
C ASP A 75 15.31 -11.82 -13.21
N LEU A 76 16.39 -11.79 -12.42
CA LEU A 76 16.35 -11.61 -10.98
C LEU A 76 16.05 -10.15 -10.59
N VAL A 77 15.19 -9.98 -9.59
CA VAL A 77 14.90 -8.70 -8.95
C VAL A 77 15.10 -8.84 -7.45
N LEU A 78 15.92 -7.95 -6.89
CA LEU A 78 16.08 -7.80 -5.44
C LEU A 78 15.65 -6.39 -5.05
N THR A 79 14.96 -6.23 -3.94
CA THR A 79 14.52 -4.92 -3.47
C THR A 79 14.45 -4.86 -1.96
N GLY A 80 14.70 -3.66 -1.42
CA GLY A 80 14.47 -3.35 -0.04
C GLY A 80 13.87 -1.95 0.07
N PHE A 81 12.99 -1.74 1.05
CA PHE A 81 12.42 -0.43 1.29
C PHE A 81 12.11 -0.17 2.76
N ALA A 82 12.23 1.08 3.14
CA ALA A 82 11.95 1.58 4.48
C ALA A 82 11.00 2.78 4.37
N PRO A 83 9.81 2.74 4.98
CA PRO A 83 8.94 3.87 5.09
C PRO A 83 9.29 4.71 6.34
N PHE A 84 9.08 6.02 6.26
CA PHE A 84 9.12 6.92 7.41
C PHE A 84 8.10 8.02 7.24
N GLY A 85 7.57 8.53 8.35
CA GLY A 85 6.55 9.56 8.26
C GLY A 85 5.75 9.73 9.54
N ARG A 86 4.51 10.14 9.34
CA ARG A 86 3.58 10.44 10.42
C ARG A 86 2.18 9.95 10.09
N VAL A 87 1.54 9.35 11.09
CA VAL A 87 0.11 9.04 11.08
C VAL A 87 -0.59 9.80 12.21
N ARG A 88 -1.78 10.31 11.94
CA ARG A 88 -2.60 11.05 12.90
C ARG A 88 -4.04 10.56 12.85
N SER A 89 -4.66 10.47 14.02
CA SER A 89 -6.10 10.33 14.15
C SER A 89 -6.64 11.49 14.99
N GLY A 90 -7.41 12.37 14.36
CA GLY A 90 -8.06 13.51 15.03
C GLY A 90 -9.10 13.05 16.06
N ARG A 91 -9.86 11.99 15.73
CA ARG A 91 -10.86 11.42 16.63
C ARG A 91 -10.30 10.97 17.97
N TYR A 92 -9.11 10.38 17.97
CA TYR A 92 -8.46 9.90 19.19
C TYR A 92 -7.42 10.88 19.73
N GLN A 93 -7.23 12.02 19.06
CA GLN A 93 -6.24 13.05 19.40
C GLN A 93 -4.83 12.47 19.58
N VAL A 94 -4.47 11.47 18.76
CA VAL A 94 -3.18 10.77 18.81
C VAL A 94 -2.45 10.88 17.49
N SER A 95 -1.14 10.87 17.57
CA SER A 95 -0.27 10.76 16.42
C SER A 95 0.94 9.88 16.74
N SER A 96 1.45 9.21 15.71
CA SER A 96 2.71 8.48 15.76
C SER A 96 3.56 8.88 14.56
N SER A 97 4.87 8.98 14.75
CA SER A 97 5.82 9.29 13.70
C SER A 97 7.12 8.52 13.92
N GLY A 98 7.86 8.32 12.87
CA GLY A 98 9.14 7.62 12.92
C GLY A 98 9.41 6.80 11.67
N VAL A 99 10.33 5.86 11.79
CA VAL A 99 10.60 4.83 10.78
C VAL A 99 9.54 3.72 10.94
N GLY A 100 9.02 3.23 9.82
CA GLY A 100 8.12 2.09 9.80
C GLY A 100 8.85 0.77 9.61
N ASP A 101 8.11 -0.27 9.28
CA ASP A 101 8.65 -1.61 9.15
C ASP A 101 9.41 -1.78 7.83
N ILE A 102 10.65 -2.27 7.92
CA ILE A 102 11.51 -2.52 6.76
C ILE A 102 10.98 -3.74 6.00
N ASN A 103 10.95 -3.62 4.67
CA ASN A 103 10.58 -4.70 3.78
C ASN A 103 11.75 -5.10 2.90
N LEU A 104 11.97 -6.41 2.76
CA LEU A 104 12.88 -6.99 1.78
C LEU A 104 12.09 -7.86 0.81
N GLY A 105 12.48 -7.85 -0.45
CA GLY A 105 11.79 -8.62 -1.48
C GLY A 105 12.71 -9.17 -2.54
N ALA A 106 12.34 -10.32 -3.07
CA ALA A 106 13.00 -10.96 -4.20
C ALA A 106 11.96 -11.50 -5.18
N GLY A 107 12.31 -11.53 -6.47
CA GLY A 107 11.46 -12.07 -7.51
C GLY A 107 12.25 -12.41 -8.78
N CYS A 108 11.56 -13.01 -9.72
CA CYS A 108 12.16 -13.42 -10.99
C CYS A 108 11.13 -13.27 -12.12
N PHE A 109 11.53 -12.59 -13.19
CA PHE A 109 10.67 -12.46 -14.37
C PHE A 109 10.41 -13.82 -15.02
N LEU A 110 9.15 -14.12 -15.29
CA LEU A 110 8.80 -15.31 -16.06
C LEU A 110 9.16 -15.13 -17.55
N PRO A 111 9.52 -16.20 -18.26
CA PRO A 111 9.91 -16.16 -19.67
C PRO A 111 8.69 -16.07 -20.61
N ILE A 112 7.83 -15.07 -20.39
CA ILE A 112 6.60 -14.84 -21.17
C ILE A 112 6.89 -13.78 -22.24
N ARG A 113 6.76 -14.15 -23.53
CA ARG A 113 7.16 -13.28 -24.65
C ARG A 113 6.30 -12.03 -24.87
N LYS A 114 5.03 -12.05 -24.43
CA LYS A 114 4.06 -10.99 -24.79
C LYS A 114 3.78 -10.01 -23.64
N ALA A 115 4.33 -10.24 -22.47
CA ALA A 115 4.14 -9.39 -21.28
C ALA A 115 5.28 -9.67 -20.30
N ASP A 116 5.64 -8.68 -19.50
CA ASP A 116 6.49 -8.87 -18.33
C ASP A 116 5.61 -9.32 -17.17
N VAL A 117 5.92 -10.50 -16.62
CA VAL A 117 5.24 -11.04 -15.43
C VAL A 117 6.30 -11.31 -14.39
N LEU A 118 6.17 -10.68 -13.24
CA LEU A 118 7.14 -10.70 -12.15
C LEU A 118 6.48 -11.17 -10.86
N PRO A 119 6.51 -12.47 -10.54
CA PRO A 119 6.23 -12.93 -9.19
C PRO A 119 7.34 -12.47 -8.24
N MET A 120 6.93 -12.02 -7.06
CA MET A 120 7.81 -11.56 -5.99
C MET A 120 7.34 -12.08 -4.64
N LEU A 121 8.26 -12.26 -3.72
CA LEU A 121 7.99 -12.48 -2.32
C LEU A 121 8.62 -11.35 -1.52
N PHE A 122 7.84 -10.70 -0.67
CA PHE A 122 8.31 -9.70 0.28
C PHE A 122 8.14 -10.22 1.70
N VAL A 123 9.07 -9.83 2.57
CA VAL A 123 8.97 -10.02 4.03
C VAL A 123 9.09 -8.65 4.68
N GLU A 124 8.11 -8.31 5.50
CA GLU A 124 8.15 -7.13 6.36
C GLU A 124 8.58 -7.53 7.76
N PHE A 125 9.56 -6.78 8.30
CA PHE A 125 10.16 -6.99 9.60
C PHE A 125 9.64 -5.95 10.58
N PRO A 126 9.31 -6.31 11.84
CA PRO A 126 8.77 -5.40 12.85
C PRO A 126 9.85 -4.47 13.42
N THR A 127 10.46 -3.65 12.56
CA THR A 127 11.53 -2.70 12.88
C THR A 127 11.03 -1.29 13.18
N GLY A 128 9.76 -1.04 12.91
CA GLY A 128 9.17 0.28 12.98
C GLY A 128 8.86 0.76 14.40
N ALA A 129 8.63 2.07 14.51
CA ALA A 129 8.26 2.70 15.77
C ALA A 129 6.88 2.20 16.26
N TYR A 130 6.89 1.53 17.40
CA TYR A 130 5.70 0.93 18.00
C TYR A 130 5.63 1.19 19.50
N ASP A 131 4.44 1.49 19.99
CA ASP A 131 4.12 1.69 21.41
C ASP A 131 2.72 1.10 21.67
N SER A 132 2.64 0.02 22.43
CA SER A 132 1.38 -0.68 22.72
C SER A 132 0.35 0.16 23.49
N ALA A 133 0.77 1.26 24.13
CA ALA A 133 -0.11 2.20 24.82
C ALA A 133 -0.78 3.19 23.83
N LYS A 134 -0.27 3.34 22.62
CA LYS A 134 -0.84 4.23 21.61
C LYS A 134 -1.90 3.55 20.78
N ALA A 135 -2.97 4.29 20.55
CA ALA A 135 -4.05 3.87 19.67
C ALA A 135 -3.64 3.80 18.19
N VAL A 136 -2.59 4.51 17.80
CA VAL A 136 -2.09 4.56 16.42
C VAL A 136 -0.58 4.44 16.47
N ASN A 137 -0.05 3.51 15.71
CA ASN A 137 1.39 3.27 15.57
C ASN A 137 1.82 3.40 14.11
N TYR A 138 3.06 3.81 13.89
CA TYR A 138 3.63 3.87 12.55
C TYR A 138 4.17 2.51 12.12
N GLY A 139 4.79 1.74 13.03
CA GLY A 139 5.16 0.33 12.84
C GLY A 139 4.05 -0.63 13.26
N SER A 140 4.01 -1.82 12.69
CA SER A 140 3.00 -2.85 12.96
C SER A 140 3.36 -3.77 14.14
N HIS A 141 4.67 -3.87 14.46
CA HIS A 141 5.22 -4.78 15.46
C HIS A 141 4.88 -6.26 15.20
N GLN A 142 4.76 -6.64 13.94
CA GLN A 142 4.49 -8.01 13.49
C GLN A 142 5.23 -8.29 12.19
N TYR A 143 5.38 -9.55 11.84
CA TYR A 143 5.86 -9.96 10.53
C TYR A 143 4.71 -10.05 9.55
N ASP A 144 4.93 -9.58 8.30
CA ASP A 144 4.04 -9.85 7.19
C ASP A 144 4.82 -10.55 6.06
N ILE A 145 4.25 -11.62 5.52
CA ILE A 145 4.77 -12.30 4.32
C ILE A 145 3.85 -11.94 3.15
N LYS A 146 4.41 -11.37 2.08
CA LYS A 146 3.63 -10.72 1.02
C LYS A 146 4.01 -11.26 -0.36
N PRO A 147 3.49 -12.45 -0.78
CA PRO A 147 3.57 -12.85 -2.17
C PRO A 147 2.83 -11.84 -3.06
N ALA A 148 3.43 -11.52 -4.19
CA ALA A 148 2.90 -10.58 -5.16
C ALA A 148 3.19 -11.05 -6.58
N VAL A 149 2.33 -10.66 -7.51
CA VAL A 149 2.60 -10.79 -8.96
C VAL A 149 2.36 -9.42 -9.58
N PHE A 150 3.36 -8.94 -10.30
CA PHE A 150 3.26 -7.74 -11.12
C PHE A 150 3.18 -8.13 -12.58
N LEU A 151 2.39 -7.38 -13.34
CA LEU A 151 2.25 -7.53 -14.78
C LEU A 151 2.47 -6.17 -15.45
N PHE A 152 3.29 -6.16 -16.49
CA PHE A 152 3.41 -5.03 -17.40
C PHE A 152 3.27 -5.49 -18.84
N LYS A 153 2.51 -4.73 -19.64
CA LYS A 153 2.39 -4.94 -21.08
C LYS A 153 2.28 -3.63 -21.82
N GLN A 154 3.16 -3.43 -22.78
CA GLN A 154 3.06 -2.31 -23.74
C GLN A 154 2.34 -2.80 -25.01
N MET A 155 1.39 -2.01 -25.50
CA MET A 155 0.57 -2.28 -26.69
C MET A 155 0.44 -1.01 -27.54
N GLY A 156 1.49 -0.73 -28.33
CA GLY A 156 1.54 0.52 -29.11
C GLY A 156 1.59 1.76 -28.21
N ALA A 157 0.59 2.63 -28.29
CA ALA A 157 0.48 3.78 -27.42
C ALA A 157 -0.10 3.45 -26.03
N TRP A 158 -0.74 2.29 -25.87
CA TRP A 158 -1.35 1.84 -24.62
C TRP A 158 -0.39 1.00 -23.79
N SER A 159 -0.54 1.01 -22.47
CA SER A 159 0.11 0.07 -21.56
C SER A 159 -0.85 -0.38 -20.47
N VAL A 160 -0.62 -1.59 -19.95
CA VAL A 160 -1.28 -2.09 -18.75
C VAL A 160 -0.20 -2.36 -17.72
N ASP A 161 -0.40 -1.80 -16.54
CA ASP A 161 0.34 -2.15 -15.33
C ASP A 161 -0.67 -2.74 -14.33
N ALA A 162 -0.40 -3.91 -13.76
CA ALA A 162 -1.28 -4.54 -12.79
C ALA A 162 -0.47 -5.21 -11.68
N ALA A 163 -1.07 -5.34 -10.50
CA ALA A 163 -0.50 -6.09 -9.40
C ALA A 163 -1.59 -6.82 -8.60
N ALA A 164 -1.28 -8.05 -8.21
CA ALA A 164 -2.00 -8.79 -7.19
C ALA A 164 -1.03 -9.06 -6.04
N LYS A 165 -1.41 -8.70 -4.82
CA LYS A 165 -0.58 -8.86 -3.61
C LYS A 165 -1.44 -9.50 -2.54
N TYR A 166 -0.90 -10.51 -1.85
CA TYR A 166 -1.55 -11.11 -0.68
C TYR A 166 -0.67 -10.91 0.54
N PHE A 167 -1.26 -10.57 1.68
CA PHE A 167 -0.55 -10.29 2.92
C PHE A 167 -0.93 -11.36 3.94
N PHE A 168 -0.01 -12.25 4.24
CA PHE A 168 -0.11 -13.12 5.41
C PHE A 168 0.42 -12.34 6.60
N ARG A 169 -0.46 -12.08 7.58
CA ARG A 169 -0.16 -11.26 8.73
C ARG A 169 -0.04 -12.12 9.98
N THR A 170 1.04 -11.93 10.73
CA THR A 170 1.21 -12.61 12.01
C THR A 170 0.52 -11.83 13.14
N GLU A 171 0.42 -12.45 14.30
CA GLU A 171 -0.05 -11.80 15.52
C GLU A 171 0.95 -10.75 16.00
N ASN A 172 0.47 -9.58 16.40
CA ASN A 172 1.27 -8.59 17.11
C ASN A 172 1.47 -9.07 18.55
N PRO A 173 2.73 -9.35 19.00
CA PRO A 173 2.97 -9.93 20.31
C PRO A 173 2.62 -8.99 21.48
N GLY A 174 2.61 -7.67 21.26
CA GLY A 174 2.29 -6.68 22.29
C GLY A 174 0.78 -6.59 22.59
N THR A 175 -0.07 -6.76 21.57
CA THR A 175 -1.53 -6.64 21.71
C THR A 175 -2.26 -7.97 21.64
N ARG A 176 -1.60 -9.02 21.16
CA ARG A 176 -2.21 -10.34 20.88
C ARG A 176 -3.31 -10.28 19.82
N ILE A 177 -3.23 -9.30 18.92
CA ILE A 177 -4.13 -9.14 17.78
C ILE A 177 -3.40 -9.58 16.52
N ALA A 178 -4.00 -10.51 15.78
CA ALA A 178 -3.61 -10.83 14.42
C ALA A 178 -4.55 -10.08 13.47
N PRO A 179 -4.09 -9.08 12.69
CA PRO A 179 -4.88 -8.45 11.67
C PRO A 179 -5.27 -9.48 10.61
N GLY A 180 -6.47 -9.36 10.06
CA GLY A 180 -6.88 -10.27 8.99
C GLY A 180 -5.97 -10.20 7.78
N ASN A 181 -5.65 -11.36 7.18
CA ASN A 181 -4.93 -11.42 5.92
C ASN A 181 -5.61 -10.56 4.84
N GLU A 182 -4.84 -9.96 3.93
CA GLU A 182 -5.37 -9.03 2.92
C GLU A 182 -5.03 -9.46 1.50
N LEU A 183 -5.98 -9.24 0.59
CA LEU A 183 -5.78 -9.30 -0.85
C LEU A 183 -5.88 -7.89 -1.42
N HIS A 184 -4.88 -7.48 -2.18
CA HIS A 184 -4.85 -6.23 -2.92
C HIS A 184 -4.76 -6.50 -4.41
N LEU A 185 -5.66 -5.92 -5.18
CA LEU A 185 -5.66 -5.92 -6.64
C LEU A 185 -5.56 -4.48 -7.14
N GLN A 186 -4.63 -4.22 -8.05
CA GLN A 186 -4.36 -2.89 -8.57
C GLN A 186 -4.20 -2.95 -10.08
N GLY A 187 -4.65 -1.92 -10.78
CA GLY A 187 -4.55 -1.83 -12.22
C GLY A 187 -4.47 -0.39 -12.70
N LEU A 188 -3.67 -0.19 -13.74
CA LEU A 188 -3.46 1.09 -14.41
C LEU A 188 -3.46 0.87 -15.92
N LEU A 189 -4.35 1.56 -16.63
CA LEU A 189 -4.39 1.56 -18.10
C LEU A 189 -3.76 2.87 -18.60
N GLY A 190 -2.54 2.81 -19.10
CA GLY A 190 -1.80 3.97 -19.55
C GLY A 190 -1.95 4.27 -21.02
N TYR A 191 -2.04 5.55 -21.36
CA TYR A 191 -1.96 6.05 -22.72
C TYR A 191 -0.77 7.01 -22.87
N ARG A 192 0.07 6.78 -23.87
CA ARG A 192 1.26 7.57 -24.16
C ARG A 192 0.88 8.81 -24.95
N LEU A 193 0.98 9.99 -24.30
CA LEU A 193 0.77 11.29 -24.93
C LEU A 193 1.98 11.75 -25.76
N SER A 194 3.19 11.44 -25.28
CA SER A 194 4.46 11.74 -25.94
C SER A 194 5.53 10.70 -25.57
N LYS A 195 6.76 10.85 -26.09
CA LYS A 195 7.89 9.97 -25.75
C LYS A 195 8.24 9.95 -24.24
N GLY A 196 7.90 11.00 -23.52
CA GLY A 196 8.20 11.15 -22.10
C GLY A 196 6.98 11.35 -21.20
N CYS A 197 5.76 11.23 -21.72
CA CYS A 197 4.55 11.48 -20.93
C CYS A 197 3.51 10.39 -21.18
N LYS A 198 2.97 9.84 -20.07
CA LYS A 198 1.81 8.92 -20.08
C LYS A 198 0.79 9.38 -19.06
N VAL A 199 -0.47 9.09 -19.32
CA VAL A 199 -1.58 9.32 -18.40
C VAL A 199 -2.52 8.13 -18.46
N GLY A 200 -3.23 7.87 -17.37
CA GLY A 200 -4.26 6.83 -17.42
C GLY A 200 -5.04 6.68 -16.13
N PRO A 201 -6.26 6.10 -16.23
CA PRO A 201 -7.03 5.73 -15.06
C PRO A 201 -6.36 4.60 -14.28
N SER A 202 -6.45 4.68 -12.96
CA SER A 202 -5.96 3.66 -12.03
C SER A 202 -7.06 3.24 -11.05
N LEU A 203 -7.01 1.98 -10.68
CA LEU A 203 -7.95 1.31 -9.78
C LEU A 203 -7.18 0.56 -8.70
N SER A 204 -7.72 0.56 -7.50
CA SER A 204 -7.22 -0.24 -6.39
C SER A 204 -8.37 -0.87 -5.64
N TRP A 205 -8.28 -2.15 -5.34
CA TRP A 205 -9.23 -2.87 -4.49
C TRP A 205 -8.47 -3.65 -3.43
N MET A 206 -8.93 -3.54 -2.20
CA MET A 206 -8.40 -4.24 -1.04
C MET A 206 -9.52 -4.93 -0.30
N ARG A 207 -9.27 -6.15 0.14
CA ARG A 207 -10.14 -6.89 1.05
C ARG A 207 -9.33 -7.62 2.08
N SER A 208 -9.71 -7.47 3.38
CA SER A 208 -9.14 -8.27 4.46
C SER A 208 -10.11 -9.33 4.97
N ALA A 209 -9.55 -10.40 5.53
CA ALA A 209 -10.29 -11.28 6.43
C ALA A 209 -10.64 -10.54 7.74
N ALA A 210 -11.45 -11.16 8.59
CA ALA A 210 -11.65 -10.69 9.96
C ALA A 210 -10.35 -10.87 10.76
N GLN A 211 -10.07 -9.91 11.66
CA GLN A 211 -8.97 -10.03 12.62
C GLN A 211 -9.27 -11.06 13.70
N GLU A 212 -8.22 -11.51 14.38
CA GLU A 212 -8.31 -12.34 15.58
C GLU A 212 -7.74 -11.58 16.78
N ASP A 213 -8.41 -11.66 17.92
CA ASP A 213 -7.95 -11.18 19.21
C ASP A 213 -7.69 -12.39 20.10
N ARG A 214 -6.42 -12.64 20.47
CA ARG A 214 -5.98 -13.80 21.26
C ARG A 214 -6.48 -15.13 20.68
N GLY A 215 -6.40 -15.30 19.37
CA GLY A 215 -6.85 -16.49 18.64
C GLY A 215 -8.37 -16.58 18.45
N VAL A 216 -9.15 -15.60 18.90
CA VAL A 216 -10.61 -15.56 18.71
C VAL A 216 -10.96 -14.59 17.59
N ARG A 217 -11.65 -15.12 16.57
CA ARG A 217 -12.08 -14.32 15.43
C ARG A 217 -13.09 -13.24 15.85
N VAL A 218 -12.80 -11.98 15.51
CA VAL A 218 -13.66 -10.83 15.75
C VAL A 218 -14.67 -10.70 14.61
N SER A 219 -15.92 -11.10 14.86
CA SER A 219 -16.97 -11.02 13.85
C SER A 219 -17.19 -9.59 13.39
N GLY A 220 -17.38 -9.40 12.08
CA GLY A 220 -17.66 -8.10 11.47
C GLY A 220 -16.45 -7.18 11.32
N SER A 221 -15.21 -7.61 11.63
CA SER A 221 -14.00 -6.79 11.51
C SER A 221 -13.33 -6.83 10.12
N ALA A 222 -13.82 -7.66 9.20
CA ALA A 222 -13.31 -7.71 7.82
C ALA A 222 -13.48 -6.36 7.11
N ARG A 223 -12.47 -5.97 6.35
CA ARG A 223 -12.39 -4.66 5.67
C ARG A 223 -12.49 -4.82 4.17
N GLU A 224 -13.00 -3.80 3.51
CA GLU A 224 -12.99 -3.70 2.06
C GLU A 224 -12.84 -2.24 1.64
N MET A 225 -12.03 -1.97 0.62
CA MET A 225 -11.86 -0.64 0.04
C MET A 225 -11.71 -0.75 -1.47
N PHE A 226 -12.42 0.09 -2.19
CA PHE A 226 -12.28 0.26 -3.63
C PHE A 226 -12.01 1.74 -3.91
N SER A 227 -10.91 2.01 -4.59
CA SER A 227 -10.46 3.35 -4.95
C SER A 227 -10.27 3.46 -6.46
N ALA A 228 -10.59 4.62 -7.00
CA ALA A 228 -10.41 4.93 -8.42
C ALA A 228 -9.77 6.32 -8.57
N GLY A 229 -9.00 6.50 -9.63
CA GLY A 229 -8.34 7.76 -9.91
C GLY A 229 -7.51 7.72 -11.18
N ALA A 230 -6.38 8.43 -11.17
CA ALA A 230 -5.52 8.55 -12.34
C ALA A 230 -4.06 8.73 -11.96
N ASP A 231 -3.19 8.36 -12.90
CA ASP A 231 -1.75 8.53 -12.85
C ASP A 231 -1.27 9.39 -14.02
N LEU A 232 -0.27 10.24 -13.75
CA LEU A 232 0.47 11.01 -14.74
C LEU A 232 1.96 10.69 -14.59
N TYR A 233 2.56 10.11 -15.62
CA TYR A 233 4.00 9.83 -15.70
C TYR A 233 4.70 10.86 -16.58
N VAL A 234 5.81 11.40 -16.09
CA VAL A 234 6.69 12.32 -16.80
C VAL A 234 8.12 11.83 -16.69
N ARG A 235 8.77 11.66 -17.84
CA ARG A 235 10.21 11.35 -17.91
C ARG A 235 11.00 12.67 -17.99
N LEU A 236 11.86 12.87 -17.03
CA LEU A 236 12.84 13.94 -16.99
C LEU A 236 14.21 13.40 -17.42
N PRO A 237 15.20 14.26 -17.75
CA PRO A 237 16.54 13.82 -18.16
C PRO A 237 17.26 12.93 -17.14
N PHE A 238 17.03 13.16 -15.85
CA PHE A 238 17.73 12.50 -14.73
C PHE A 238 16.83 11.57 -13.89
N ALA A 239 15.51 11.64 -14.06
CA ALA A 239 14.57 10.83 -13.28
C ALA A 239 13.26 10.65 -14.04
N ALA A 240 12.48 9.65 -13.61
CA ALA A 240 11.06 9.54 -13.96
C ALA A 240 10.22 9.94 -12.75
N VAL A 241 9.14 10.66 -12.98
CA VAL A 241 8.20 11.09 -11.94
C VAL A 241 6.80 10.57 -12.29
N THR A 242 6.10 10.01 -11.32
CA THR A 242 4.69 9.64 -11.44
C THR A 242 3.90 10.34 -10.35
N PHE A 243 2.82 11.01 -10.75
CA PHE A 243 1.82 11.56 -9.87
C PHE A 243 0.62 10.64 -9.87
N THR A 244 0.14 10.24 -8.71
CA THR A 244 -1.02 9.39 -8.54
C THR A 244 -2.03 10.09 -7.65
N TYR A 245 -3.30 10.08 -8.05
CA TYR A 245 -4.43 10.45 -7.22
C TYR A 245 -5.44 9.31 -7.23
N LEU A 246 -5.88 8.88 -6.05
CA LEU A 246 -6.97 7.92 -5.88
C LEU A 246 -7.96 8.45 -4.85
N ARG A 247 -9.25 8.24 -5.12
CA ARG A 247 -10.35 8.50 -4.19
C ARG A 247 -11.02 7.19 -3.82
N ASP A 248 -11.29 7.01 -2.54
CA ASP A 248 -12.05 5.86 -2.05
C ASP A 248 -13.53 6.01 -2.41
N ILE A 249 -13.98 5.19 -3.34
CA ILE A 249 -15.37 5.17 -3.83
C ILE A 249 -16.25 4.34 -2.89
N LYS A 250 -15.70 3.21 -2.41
CA LYS A 250 -16.39 2.30 -1.49
C LYS A 250 -15.45 1.86 -0.40
N SER A 251 -15.93 1.89 0.84
CA SER A 251 -15.19 1.41 2.01
C SER A 251 -16.13 0.67 2.96
N ARG A 252 -15.62 -0.34 3.66
CA ARG A 252 -16.31 -1.07 4.73
C ARG A 252 -15.32 -1.33 5.86
N ASN A 253 -15.71 -1.01 7.10
CA ASN A 253 -14.87 -1.11 8.30
C ASN A 253 -13.49 -0.44 8.13
N THR A 254 -13.42 0.64 7.39
CA THR A 254 -12.19 1.38 7.15
C THR A 254 -12.48 2.84 6.81
N THR A 255 -11.45 3.66 6.76
CA THR A 255 -11.55 5.06 6.35
C THR A 255 -11.99 5.18 4.89
N ARG A 256 -12.56 6.34 4.55
CA ARG A 256 -12.86 6.75 3.18
C ARG A 256 -12.26 8.14 2.95
N GLY A 257 -11.31 8.23 2.06
CA GLY A 257 -10.53 9.44 1.84
C GLY A 257 -9.96 9.58 0.46
N ASP A 258 -8.98 10.46 0.37
CA ASP A 258 -8.23 10.79 -0.84
C ASP A 258 -6.74 10.44 -0.64
N PHE A 259 -6.14 9.82 -1.63
CA PHE A 259 -4.74 9.43 -1.66
C PHE A 259 -4.00 10.18 -2.78
N PHE A 260 -2.88 10.78 -2.42
CA PHE A 260 -1.96 11.44 -3.33
C PHE A 260 -0.58 10.81 -3.19
N GLN A 261 0.11 10.58 -4.30
CA GLN A 261 1.47 10.08 -4.29
C GLN A 261 2.31 10.72 -5.39
N ILE A 262 3.54 11.04 -5.06
CA ILE A 262 4.60 11.38 -6.02
C ILE A 262 5.65 10.28 -5.91
N LYS A 263 5.85 9.53 -6.99
CA LYS A 263 6.93 8.55 -7.11
C LYS A 263 8.03 9.16 -7.95
N THR A 264 9.26 9.14 -7.47
CA THR A 264 10.45 9.41 -8.29
C THR A 264 11.24 8.13 -8.50
N CYS A 265 11.88 8.00 -9.64
CA CYS A 265 12.70 6.84 -10.00
C CYS A 265 13.96 7.29 -10.73
N THR A 266 15.12 7.00 -10.18
CA THR A 266 16.43 7.29 -10.76
C THR A 266 17.20 5.99 -10.95
N ARG A 267 17.86 5.85 -12.09
CA ARG A 267 18.72 4.72 -12.42
C ARG A 267 20.19 5.11 -12.23
N PHE A 268 20.99 4.19 -11.68
CA PHE A 268 22.44 4.30 -11.52
C PHE A 268 23.18 3.31 -12.42
#